data_0eeed11592ed41fea318e9f97f022d73
#
_entry.id   0eeed11592ed41fea318e9f97f022d73
#
_cell.length_a   1.000
_cell.length_b   1.000
_cell.length_c   1.000
_cell.angle_alpha   90.00
_cell.angle_beta   90.00
_cell.angle_gamma   90.00
#
_symmetry.space_group_name_H-M   'P 1'
#
loop_
_entity.id
_entity.type
_entity.pdbx_description
1 polymer ?
#
loop_
_entity_poly.entity_id
_entity_poly.type
_entity_poly.pdbx_seq_one_letter_code
_entity_poly.pdbx_strand_id
1 'polypeptide(L)'
;MKKILIVGAGGQIGSELVPYLRSIYGNDNVVATDVRECKGLADDGPFEVLDALNPTNMASAVARHNIDTIFNLVALLSAVGERNPQMAWNINMNALFNSLEVARQHHCAVFTPSSIGAFGPTSPKDMTPQDTIMQPTTIYGICKVTGELLSNYYAQKYNLDTRSIRFPGIISNKTLPGGGTTDYAVEIYYEAIRNGRYTCAVPHDVYMDMIYMPDALRSIVELMEADPSKLKHRNSFNVASMSFTPDILAAEIRKRMPNFEMSYDIDPIKESIANSWPNQLDDSCAREEWGWKPQWDISSMTDDMLAAVAKKLEAEKK
;
A
#
# COMPACT_ATOMS: atom_id res chain seq x y z
N MET A 1 -10.94 -6.57 -15.58
CA MET A 1 -9.75 -5.85 -16.16
C MET A 1 -9.19 -6.66 -17.32
N LYS A 2 -8.72 -6.01 -18.40
CA LYS A 2 -8.10 -6.70 -19.57
C LYS A 2 -6.78 -6.08 -19.98
N LYS A 3 -6.68 -4.75 -19.97
CA LYS A 3 -5.48 -3.98 -20.32
C LYS A 3 -5.20 -2.96 -19.22
N ILE A 4 -4.10 -3.10 -18.55
CA ILE A 4 -3.80 -2.45 -17.27
C ILE A 4 -2.59 -1.53 -17.42
N LEU A 5 -2.71 -0.30 -16.95
CA LEU A 5 -1.59 0.64 -16.80
C LEU A 5 -1.26 0.80 -15.30
N ILE A 6 -0.02 0.55 -14.92
CA ILE A 6 0.48 0.77 -13.56
C ILE A 6 1.36 2.03 -13.57
N VAL A 7 0.93 3.07 -12.87
CA VAL A 7 1.67 4.33 -12.71
C VAL A 7 2.35 4.33 -11.34
N GLY A 8 3.67 4.43 -11.30
CA GLY A 8 4.48 4.25 -10.09
C GLY A 8 4.86 2.79 -9.84
N ALA A 9 5.16 2.06 -10.91
CA ALA A 9 5.47 0.63 -10.87
C ALA A 9 6.75 0.27 -10.08
N GLY A 10 7.70 1.19 -9.95
CA GLY A 10 8.94 0.98 -9.20
C GLY A 10 8.81 1.15 -7.67
N GLY A 11 7.62 1.54 -7.17
CA GLY A 11 7.35 1.67 -5.74
C GLY A 11 7.18 0.32 -5.03
N GLN A 12 6.98 0.36 -3.70
CA GLN A 12 6.84 -0.84 -2.86
C GLN A 12 5.71 -1.76 -3.36
N ILE A 13 4.50 -1.24 -3.52
CA ILE A 13 3.37 -2.03 -4.04
C ILE A 13 3.59 -2.36 -5.52
N GLY A 14 4.00 -1.39 -6.32
CA GLY A 14 4.09 -1.53 -7.77
C GLY A 14 5.06 -2.61 -8.23
N SER A 15 6.23 -2.71 -7.60
CA SER A 15 7.26 -3.69 -7.94
C SER A 15 6.83 -5.16 -7.72
N GLU A 16 5.83 -5.38 -6.87
CA GLU A 16 5.25 -6.69 -6.62
C GLU A 16 3.89 -6.88 -7.31
N LEU A 17 3.11 -5.79 -7.46
CA LEU A 17 1.82 -5.85 -8.15
C LEU A 17 1.97 -6.12 -9.65
N VAL A 18 2.97 -5.53 -10.31
CA VAL A 18 3.21 -5.75 -11.76
C VAL A 18 3.40 -7.23 -12.08
N PRO A 19 4.37 -7.95 -11.49
CA PRO A 19 4.52 -9.38 -11.77
C PRO A 19 3.30 -10.20 -11.32
N TYR A 20 2.62 -9.81 -10.24
CA TYR A 20 1.40 -10.48 -9.80
C TYR A 20 0.27 -10.35 -10.83
N LEU A 21 0.01 -9.14 -11.36
CA LEU A 21 -0.99 -8.93 -12.40
C LEU A 21 -0.60 -9.59 -13.73
N ARG A 22 0.68 -9.56 -14.09
CA ARG A 22 1.19 -10.27 -15.27
C ARG A 22 0.94 -11.77 -15.21
N SER A 23 1.06 -12.37 -14.04
CA SER A 23 0.77 -13.80 -13.85
C SER A 23 -0.72 -14.14 -14.04
N ILE A 24 -1.63 -13.20 -13.81
CA ILE A 24 -3.08 -13.38 -13.93
C ILE A 24 -3.58 -13.02 -15.34
N TYR A 25 -3.14 -11.86 -15.86
CA TYR A 25 -3.68 -11.28 -17.10
C TYR A 25 -2.77 -11.46 -18.31
N GLY A 26 -1.56 -11.96 -18.13
CA GLY A 26 -0.52 -12.09 -19.17
C GLY A 26 0.37 -10.86 -19.27
N ASN A 27 1.64 -11.06 -19.62
CA ASN A 27 2.68 -10.03 -19.61
C ASN A 27 2.32 -8.83 -20.48
N ASP A 28 1.82 -9.05 -21.72
CA ASP A 28 1.49 -8.01 -22.69
C ASP A 28 0.24 -7.19 -22.34
N ASN A 29 -0.47 -7.57 -21.30
CA ASN A 29 -1.69 -6.92 -20.85
C ASN A 29 -1.47 -5.98 -19.66
N VAL A 30 -0.24 -5.92 -19.13
CA VAL A 30 0.11 -5.09 -17.97
C VAL A 30 1.31 -4.21 -18.33
N VAL A 31 1.03 -2.96 -18.62
CA VAL A 31 2.03 -1.92 -18.92
C VAL A 31 2.49 -1.29 -17.61
N ALA A 32 3.75 -1.48 -17.26
CA ALA A 32 4.36 -0.85 -16.10
C ALA A 32 4.93 0.52 -16.48
N THR A 33 4.74 1.54 -15.62
CA THR A 33 5.33 2.86 -15.87
C THR A 33 5.87 3.46 -14.57
N ASP A 34 6.98 4.19 -14.71
CA ASP A 34 7.59 4.94 -13.60
C ASP A 34 8.38 6.12 -14.19
N VAL A 35 8.74 7.11 -13.36
CA VAL A 35 9.61 8.23 -13.77
C VAL A 35 11.04 7.79 -14.08
N ARG A 36 11.43 6.59 -13.65
CA ARG A 36 12.74 5.97 -13.85
C ARG A 36 12.58 4.61 -14.50
N GLU A 37 13.57 4.20 -15.23
CA GLU A 37 13.64 2.84 -15.75
C GLU A 37 13.73 1.82 -14.61
N CYS A 38 12.86 0.81 -14.64
CA CYS A 38 12.83 -0.31 -13.73
C CYS A 38 13.20 -1.59 -14.47
N LYS A 39 14.51 -1.88 -14.60
CA LYS A 39 15.05 -2.97 -15.46
C LYS A 39 14.32 -4.29 -15.29
N GLY A 40 14.17 -4.79 -14.06
CA GLY A 40 13.50 -6.08 -13.82
C GLY A 40 12.02 -6.10 -14.25
N LEU A 41 11.33 -4.96 -14.34
CA LEU A 41 9.96 -4.89 -14.84
C LEU A 41 9.89 -4.78 -16.36
N ALA A 42 10.93 -4.25 -17.00
CA ALA A 42 11.03 -4.14 -18.45
C ALA A 42 11.37 -5.48 -19.12
N ASP A 43 12.06 -6.38 -18.42
CA ASP A 43 12.47 -7.68 -18.94
C ASP A 43 11.29 -8.64 -19.16
N ASP A 44 10.24 -8.50 -18.34
CA ASP A 44 9.10 -9.42 -18.30
C ASP A 44 7.83 -8.89 -19.01
N GLY A 45 7.88 -7.74 -19.66
CA GLY A 45 6.72 -7.19 -20.37
C GLY A 45 6.82 -5.68 -20.63
N PRO A 46 5.77 -5.05 -21.20
CA PRO A 46 5.80 -3.65 -21.58
C PRO A 46 6.11 -2.73 -20.39
N PHE A 47 7.06 -1.82 -20.62
CA PHE A 47 7.46 -0.78 -19.68
C PHE A 47 7.68 0.53 -20.41
N GLU A 48 7.23 1.65 -19.83
CA GLU A 48 7.49 2.99 -20.34
C GLU A 48 7.93 3.94 -19.21
N VAL A 49 8.86 4.83 -19.51
CA VAL A 49 9.17 5.95 -18.61
C VAL A 49 8.06 6.99 -18.72
N LEU A 50 7.37 7.26 -17.62
CA LEU A 50 6.22 8.15 -17.58
C LEU A 50 6.20 8.93 -16.27
N ASP A 51 6.07 10.26 -16.37
CA ASP A 51 5.79 11.13 -15.24
C ASP A 51 4.27 11.27 -15.05
N ALA A 52 3.77 10.86 -13.89
CA ALA A 52 2.36 10.99 -13.52
C ALA A 52 1.86 12.44 -13.47
N LEU A 53 2.78 13.42 -13.38
CA LEU A 53 2.45 14.84 -13.42
C LEU A 53 2.24 15.34 -14.88
N ASN A 54 2.49 14.50 -15.88
CA ASN A 54 2.25 14.82 -17.28
C ASN A 54 1.03 14.04 -17.82
N PRO A 55 -0.19 14.64 -17.79
CA PRO A 55 -1.41 13.96 -18.22
C PRO A 55 -1.43 13.64 -19.71
N THR A 56 -0.73 14.43 -20.55
CA THR A 56 -0.66 14.18 -21.98
C THR A 56 0.09 12.88 -22.29
N ASN A 57 1.21 12.63 -21.61
CA ASN A 57 1.96 11.39 -21.79
C ASN A 57 1.18 10.19 -21.26
N MET A 58 0.47 10.35 -20.14
CA MET A 58 -0.40 9.30 -19.59
C MET A 58 -1.55 8.97 -20.57
N ALA A 59 -2.25 9.97 -21.09
CA ALA A 59 -3.31 9.79 -22.09
C ALA A 59 -2.79 9.09 -23.36
N SER A 60 -1.59 9.46 -23.81
CA SER A 60 -0.95 8.82 -24.95
C SER A 60 -0.62 7.34 -24.70
N ALA A 61 -0.15 6.99 -23.51
CA ALA A 61 0.10 5.60 -23.12
C ALA A 61 -1.21 4.81 -23.06
N VAL A 62 -2.26 5.38 -22.44
CA VAL A 62 -3.60 4.77 -22.35
C VAL A 62 -4.15 4.46 -23.75
N ALA A 63 -4.06 5.41 -24.68
CA ALA A 63 -4.55 5.22 -26.04
C ALA A 63 -3.72 4.18 -26.82
N ARG A 64 -2.39 4.25 -26.73
CA ARG A 64 -1.47 3.35 -27.45
C ARG A 64 -1.65 1.89 -27.06
N HIS A 65 -1.86 1.62 -25.77
CA HIS A 65 -2.01 0.27 -25.24
C HIS A 65 -3.45 -0.19 -25.08
N ASN A 66 -4.44 0.63 -25.47
CA ASN A 66 -5.87 0.36 -25.29
C ASN A 66 -6.22 0.01 -23.83
N ILE A 67 -5.73 0.81 -22.89
CA ILE A 67 -5.90 0.58 -21.45
C ILE A 67 -7.36 0.73 -21.04
N ASP A 68 -7.84 -0.19 -20.23
CA ASP A 68 -9.17 -0.13 -19.60
C ASP A 68 -9.13 0.11 -18.09
N THR A 69 -7.95 -0.03 -17.48
CA THR A 69 -7.79 0.11 -16.01
C THR A 69 -6.46 0.80 -15.69
N ILE A 70 -6.50 1.86 -14.88
CA ILE A 70 -5.34 2.59 -14.40
C ILE A 70 -5.15 2.33 -12.90
N PHE A 71 -3.96 1.89 -12.52
CA PHE A 71 -3.51 1.84 -11.13
C PHE A 71 -2.60 3.02 -10.84
N ASN A 72 -3.07 4.01 -10.08
CA ASN A 72 -2.23 5.11 -9.63
C ASN A 72 -1.61 4.77 -8.28
N LEU A 73 -0.35 4.35 -8.29
CA LEU A 73 0.41 3.98 -7.09
C LEU A 73 1.39 5.08 -6.64
N VAL A 74 1.39 6.21 -7.34
CA VAL A 74 2.33 7.32 -7.08
C VAL A 74 1.98 8.01 -5.76
N ALA A 75 2.92 8.01 -4.82
CA ALA A 75 2.79 8.76 -3.58
C ALA A 75 4.15 9.04 -2.93
N LEU A 76 4.32 10.23 -2.36
CA LEU A 76 5.30 10.49 -1.32
C LEU A 76 4.71 10.05 0.03
N LEU A 77 5.46 9.20 0.77
CA LEU A 77 5.03 8.63 2.04
C LEU A 77 5.15 9.64 3.21
N SER A 78 4.58 9.25 4.36
CA SER A 78 4.39 10.10 5.52
C SER A 78 5.64 10.84 5.99
N ALA A 79 6.72 10.14 6.33
CA ALA A 79 7.92 10.78 6.89
C ALA A 79 8.66 11.69 5.87
N VAL A 80 8.66 11.33 4.58
CA VAL A 80 9.23 12.17 3.52
C VAL A 80 8.31 13.36 3.25
N GLY A 81 7.00 13.14 3.28
CA GLY A 81 5.99 14.18 3.08
C GLY A 81 6.06 15.28 4.14
N GLU A 82 6.23 14.93 5.43
CA GLU A 82 6.37 15.90 6.51
C GLU A 82 7.60 16.82 6.35
N ARG A 83 8.67 16.31 5.77
CA ARG A 83 9.86 17.11 5.47
C ARG A 83 9.67 18.06 4.29
N ASN A 84 8.74 17.71 3.37
CA ASN A 84 8.50 18.45 2.13
C ASN A 84 7.00 18.50 1.80
N PRO A 85 6.18 19.21 2.59
CA PRO A 85 4.71 19.14 2.48
C PRO A 85 4.18 19.67 1.15
N GLN A 86 4.78 20.70 0.57
CA GLN A 86 4.37 21.22 -0.75
C GLN A 86 4.63 20.20 -1.86
N MET A 87 5.78 19.52 -1.83
CA MET A 87 6.11 18.48 -2.80
C MET A 87 5.19 17.26 -2.63
N ALA A 88 4.90 16.88 -1.39
CA ALA A 88 3.96 15.80 -1.10
C ALA A 88 2.57 16.11 -1.66
N TRP A 89 2.05 17.30 -1.40
CA TRP A 89 0.78 17.73 -1.98
C TRP A 89 0.81 17.71 -3.51
N ASN A 90 1.81 18.32 -4.12
CA ASN A 90 1.92 18.42 -5.57
C ASN A 90 1.94 17.04 -6.23
N ILE A 91 2.78 16.11 -5.73
CA ILE A 91 2.91 14.78 -6.32
C ILE A 91 1.65 13.96 -6.05
N ASN A 92 1.22 13.84 -4.79
CA ASN A 92 0.13 12.95 -4.41
C ASN A 92 -1.20 13.37 -5.03
N MET A 93 -1.48 14.68 -5.04
CA MET A 93 -2.76 15.17 -5.54
C MET A 93 -2.80 15.31 -7.06
N ASN A 94 -1.75 15.83 -7.70
CA ASN A 94 -1.77 16.01 -9.14
C ASN A 94 -1.64 14.68 -9.89
N ALA A 95 -0.87 13.70 -9.40
CA ALA A 95 -0.82 12.37 -9.99
C ALA A 95 -2.21 11.69 -9.97
N LEU A 96 -2.92 11.79 -8.84
CA LEU A 96 -4.28 11.28 -8.72
C LEU A 96 -5.24 12.02 -9.65
N PHE A 97 -5.23 13.35 -9.62
CA PHE A 97 -6.13 14.17 -10.45
C PHE A 97 -5.92 13.89 -11.93
N ASN A 98 -4.66 13.81 -12.40
CA ASN A 98 -4.34 13.46 -13.77
C ASN A 98 -4.84 12.06 -14.14
N SER A 99 -4.67 11.06 -13.24
CA SER A 99 -5.16 9.70 -13.47
C SER A 99 -6.69 9.65 -13.60
N LEU A 100 -7.41 10.39 -12.75
CA LEU A 100 -8.87 10.48 -12.80
C LEU A 100 -9.36 11.17 -14.08
N GLU A 101 -8.72 12.27 -14.51
CA GLU A 101 -9.10 12.98 -15.74
C GLU A 101 -8.79 12.16 -17.00
N VAL A 102 -7.63 11.51 -17.08
CA VAL A 102 -7.30 10.62 -18.18
C VAL A 102 -8.26 9.44 -18.22
N ALA A 103 -8.55 8.81 -17.07
CA ALA A 103 -9.51 7.72 -16.98
C ALA A 103 -10.91 8.13 -17.42
N ARG A 104 -11.37 9.33 -17.03
CA ARG A 104 -12.67 9.88 -17.46
C ARG A 104 -12.74 10.08 -18.97
N GLN A 105 -11.67 10.59 -19.57
CA GLN A 105 -11.60 10.84 -21.02
C GLN A 105 -11.53 9.55 -21.85
N HIS A 106 -10.91 8.51 -21.31
CA HIS A 106 -10.68 7.24 -21.99
C HIS A 106 -11.56 6.08 -21.47
N HIS A 107 -12.51 6.37 -20.59
CA HIS A 107 -13.43 5.37 -20.00
C HIS A 107 -12.73 4.21 -19.30
N CYS A 108 -11.64 4.47 -18.58
CA CYS A 108 -10.91 3.50 -17.79
C CYS A 108 -11.46 3.43 -16.36
N ALA A 109 -11.38 2.27 -15.72
CA ALA A 109 -11.49 2.17 -14.28
C ALA A 109 -10.21 2.68 -13.58
N VAL A 110 -10.31 3.13 -12.32
CA VAL A 110 -9.15 3.62 -11.56
C VAL A 110 -9.08 2.94 -10.21
N PHE A 111 -7.90 2.42 -9.88
CA PHE A 111 -7.53 2.07 -8.52
C PHE A 111 -6.48 3.03 -7.99
N THR A 112 -6.66 3.52 -6.77
CA THR A 112 -5.62 4.26 -6.04
C THR A 112 -5.60 3.87 -4.58
N PRO A 113 -4.45 3.50 -3.99
CA PRO A 113 -4.40 3.10 -2.59
C PRO A 113 -4.61 4.29 -1.66
N SER A 114 -5.57 4.16 -0.72
CA SER A 114 -5.62 4.96 0.49
C SER A 114 -4.77 4.29 1.59
N SER A 115 -4.89 4.73 2.81
CA SER A 115 -4.03 4.33 3.92
C SER A 115 -4.73 4.49 5.25
N ILE A 116 -4.32 3.69 6.23
CA ILE A 116 -4.62 3.91 7.65
C ILE A 116 -4.23 5.33 8.11
N GLY A 117 -3.27 5.96 7.43
CA GLY A 117 -2.89 7.35 7.67
C GLY A 117 -3.96 8.40 7.34
N ALA A 118 -5.07 8.01 6.70
CA ALA A 118 -6.24 8.88 6.48
C ALA A 118 -7.02 9.14 7.78
N PHE A 119 -6.88 8.30 8.78
CA PHE A 119 -7.45 8.52 10.10
C PHE A 119 -6.59 9.48 10.92
N GLY A 120 -7.14 9.97 12.02
CA GLY A 120 -6.45 10.89 12.91
C GLY A 120 -6.79 10.64 14.37
N PRO A 121 -6.27 11.46 15.29
CA PRO A 121 -6.42 11.25 16.74
C PRO A 121 -7.88 11.21 17.24
N THR A 122 -8.81 11.75 16.45
CA THR A 122 -10.25 11.79 16.81
C THR A 122 -11.03 10.57 16.31
N SER A 123 -10.40 9.73 15.47
CA SER A 123 -11.02 8.47 15.03
C SER A 123 -10.97 7.42 16.15
N PRO A 124 -12.01 6.59 16.32
CA PRO A 124 -11.92 5.43 17.22
C PRO A 124 -10.70 4.56 16.86
N LYS A 125 -9.95 4.11 17.87
CA LYS A 125 -8.71 3.36 17.61
C LYS A 125 -8.95 1.86 17.41
N ASP A 126 -9.88 1.30 18.16
CA ASP A 126 -10.19 -0.12 18.13
C ASP A 126 -11.42 -0.34 17.25
N MET A 127 -11.33 -1.31 16.34
CA MET A 127 -12.37 -1.59 15.37
C MET A 127 -12.87 -0.31 14.68
N THR A 128 -11.91 0.47 14.14
CA THR A 128 -12.20 1.76 13.49
C THR A 128 -13.22 1.57 12.38
N PRO A 129 -14.42 2.19 12.47
CA PRO A 129 -15.48 1.95 11.51
C PRO A 129 -15.13 2.39 10.09
N GLN A 130 -15.77 1.76 9.10
CA GLN A 130 -15.66 2.14 7.70
C GLN A 130 -16.00 3.63 7.50
N ASP A 131 -17.11 4.06 8.07
CA ASP A 131 -17.57 5.45 8.05
C ASP A 131 -17.30 6.10 9.41
N THR A 132 -16.36 7.01 9.43
CA THR A 132 -16.00 7.77 10.64
C THR A 132 -15.38 9.12 10.27
N ILE A 133 -15.23 9.99 11.27
CA ILE A 133 -14.56 11.28 11.10
C ILE A 133 -13.06 11.03 10.89
N MET A 134 -12.55 11.50 9.77
CA MET A 134 -11.12 11.44 9.42
C MET A 134 -10.52 12.84 9.51
N GLN A 135 -9.68 13.05 10.52
CA GLN A 135 -8.97 14.32 10.76
C GLN A 135 -7.47 14.04 10.95
N PRO A 136 -6.78 13.59 9.88
CA PRO A 136 -5.35 13.31 9.95
C PRO A 136 -4.56 14.58 10.26
N THR A 137 -3.44 14.41 10.96
CA THR A 137 -2.54 15.50 11.35
C THR A 137 -1.29 15.57 10.49
N THR A 138 -1.15 14.68 9.51
CA THR A 138 -0.02 14.63 8.58
C THR A 138 -0.45 15.08 7.18
N ILE A 139 0.47 15.72 6.43
CA ILE A 139 0.20 16.10 5.02
C ILE A 139 -0.13 14.87 4.17
N TYR A 140 0.51 13.73 4.44
CA TYR A 140 0.22 12.48 3.76
C TYR A 140 -1.24 12.04 4.00
N GLY A 141 -1.68 12.02 5.26
CA GLY A 141 -3.06 11.67 5.62
C GLY A 141 -4.08 12.63 5.01
N ILE A 142 -3.80 13.94 5.01
CA ILE A 142 -4.64 14.96 4.37
C ILE A 142 -4.77 14.66 2.86
N CYS A 143 -3.67 14.33 2.18
CA CYS A 143 -3.72 13.92 0.78
C CYS A 143 -4.57 12.65 0.58
N LYS A 144 -4.49 11.67 1.48
CA LYS A 144 -5.28 10.44 1.38
C LYS A 144 -6.78 10.71 1.54
N VAL A 145 -7.20 11.46 2.55
CA VAL A 145 -8.62 11.88 2.72
C VAL A 145 -9.11 12.68 1.52
N THR A 146 -8.31 13.65 1.05
CA THR A 146 -8.66 14.44 -0.13
C THR A 146 -8.79 13.56 -1.38
N GLY A 147 -7.91 12.56 -1.52
CA GLY A 147 -7.97 11.59 -2.62
C GLY A 147 -9.21 10.71 -2.58
N GLU A 148 -9.64 10.25 -1.41
CA GLU A 148 -10.89 9.50 -1.23
C GLU A 148 -12.11 10.34 -1.65
N LEU A 149 -12.19 11.58 -1.16
CA LEU A 149 -13.27 12.50 -1.49
C LEU A 149 -13.27 12.84 -2.99
N LEU A 150 -12.11 13.07 -3.58
CA LEU A 150 -12.00 13.36 -5.01
C LEU A 150 -12.43 12.15 -5.85
N SER A 151 -12.01 10.94 -5.50
CA SER A 151 -12.43 9.70 -6.18
C SER A 151 -13.93 9.48 -6.08
N ASN A 152 -14.55 9.73 -4.92
CA ASN A 152 -15.99 9.69 -4.74
C ASN A 152 -16.71 10.72 -5.60
N TYR A 153 -16.19 11.96 -5.69
CA TYR A 153 -16.73 12.98 -6.57
C TYR A 153 -16.75 12.54 -8.05
N TYR A 154 -15.63 11.93 -8.53
CA TYR A 154 -15.57 11.43 -9.90
C TYR A 154 -16.52 10.26 -10.15
N ALA A 155 -16.67 9.36 -9.19
CA ALA A 155 -17.63 8.27 -9.27
C ALA A 155 -19.07 8.80 -9.38
N GLN A 156 -19.46 9.73 -8.51
CA GLN A 156 -20.82 10.26 -8.46
C GLN A 156 -21.15 11.16 -9.66
N LYS A 157 -20.22 12.05 -10.02
CA LYS A 157 -20.48 13.05 -11.05
C LYS A 157 -20.33 12.52 -12.46
N TYR A 158 -19.36 11.66 -12.70
CA TYR A 158 -18.99 11.20 -14.03
C TYR A 158 -19.25 9.71 -14.25
N ASN A 159 -19.80 9.03 -13.25
CA ASN A 159 -19.98 7.57 -13.27
C ASN A 159 -18.67 6.82 -13.59
N LEU A 160 -17.54 7.37 -13.09
CA LEU A 160 -16.23 6.74 -13.25
C LEU A 160 -16.10 5.60 -12.25
N ASP A 161 -15.66 4.43 -12.70
CA ASP A 161 -15.38 3.31 -11.80
C ASP A 161 -14.05 3.56 -11.06
N THR A 162 -14.16 4.15 -9.86
CA THR A 162 -13.03 4.40 -8.96
C THR A 162 -13.13 3.48 -7.77
N ARG A 163 -12.01 2.84 -7.39
CA ARG A 163 -11.95 1.92 -6.25
C ARG A 163 -10.67 2.14 -5.46
N SER A 164 -10.74 1.93 -4.15
CA SER A 164 -9.62 2.17 -3.24
C SER A 164 -9.71 1.31 -1.98
N ILE A 165 -8.55 1.07 -1.38
CA ILE A 165 -8.38 0.35 -0.12
C ILE A 165 -7.58 1.26 0.83
N ARG A 166 -8.03 1.38 2.08
CA ARG A 166 -7.24 1.94 3.18
C ARG A 166 -6.31 0.86 3.69
N PHE A 167 -5.11 0.82 3.13
CA PHE A 167 -4.12 -0.16 3.56
C PHE A 167 -3.63 0.14 4.97
N PRO A 168 -3.56 -0.89 5.83
CA PRO A 168 -2.76 -0.85 7.05
C PRO A 168 -1.26 -0.87 6.70
N GLY A 169 -0.38 -1.05 7.68
CA GLY A 169 1.04 -1.21 7.43
C GLY A 169 1.33 -2.43 6.57
N ILE A 170 1.96 -2.24 5.41
CA ILE A 170 2.26 -3.34 4.48
C ILE A 170 3.64 -3.93 4.79
N ILE A 171 3.68 -5.24 5.01
CA ILE A 171 4.89 -6.01 5.26
C ILE A 171 5.24 -6.81 4.00
N SER A 172 6.47 -6.68 3.51
CA SER A 172 6.96 -7.40 2.32
C SER A 172 8.28 -8.10 2.59
N ASN A 173 8.42 -9.32 2.07
CA ASN A 173 9.68 -10.07 2.08
C ASN A 173 10.59 -9.73 0.88
N LYS A 174 10.10 -8.98 -0.11
CA LYS A 174 10.84 -8.66 -1.35
C LYS A 174 11.36 -7.23 -1.34
N THR A 175 10.47 -6.27 -1.07
CA THR A 175 10.80 -4.84 -1.14
C THR A 175 11.25 -4.33 0.21
N LEU A 176 12.40 -3.63 0.22
CA LEU A 176 12.90 -2.97 1.42
C LEU A 176 11.99 -1.81 1.83
N PRO A 177 11.95 -1.47 3.12
CA PRO A 177 11.19 -0.35 3.63
C PRO A 177 11.55 0.98 2.98
N GLY A 178 10.56 1.86 2.81
CA GLY A 178 10.68 3.16 2.14
C GLY A 178 10.76 4.38 3.06
N GLY A 179 10.92 4.21 4.37
CA GLY A 179 10.92 5.29 5.37
C GLY A 179 9.55 5.56 6.00
N GLY A 180 8.71 4.53 6.11
CA GLY A 180 7.42 4.58 6.81
C GLY A 180 7.53 4.29 8.31
N THR A 181 6.49 4.61 9.07
CA THR A 181 6.41 4.34 10.51
C THR A 181 6.32 2.83 10.80
N THR A 182 5.71 2.06 9.89
CA THR A 182 5.52 0.60 10.01
C THR A 182 6.72 -0.22 9.54
N ASP A 183 7.77 0.40 9.05
CA ASP A 183 8.93 -0.27 8.47
C ASP A 183 9.67 -1.18 9.45
N TYR A 184 9.52 -0.93 10.76
CA TYR A 184 10.08 -1.80 11.79
C TYR A 184 9.65 -3.27 11.61
N ALA A 185 8.43 -3.49 11.14
CA ALA A 185 7.86 -4.82 10.95
C ALA A 185 8.47 -5.59 9.76
N VAL A 186 9.30 -4.92 8.95
CA VAL A 186 10.15 -5.52 7.92
C VAL A 186 11.60 -5.57 8.39
N GLU A 187 12.13 -4.45 8.88
CA GLU A 187 13.52 -4.30 9.33
C GLU A 187 13.89 -5.35 10.38
N ILE A 188 12.97 -5.64 11.31
CA ILE A 188 13.18 -6.61 12.40
C ILE A 188 13.61 -7.99 11.89
N TYR A 189 13.07 -8.46 10.75
CA TYR A 189 13.45 -9.77 10.18
C TYR A 189 14.84 -9.76 9.58
N TYR A 190 15.21 -8.68 8.88
CA TYR A 190 16.56 -8.53 8.34
C TYR A 190 17.61 -8.50 9.46
N GLU A 191 17.34 -7.73 10.51
CA GLU A 191 18.27 -7.58 11.65
C GLU A 191 18.30 -8.83 12.54
N ALA A 192 17.17 -9.52 12.71
CA ALA A 192 17.14 -10.79 13.40
C ALA A 192 18.07 -11.82 12.72
N ILE A 193 18.02 -11.92 11.38
CA ILE A 193 18.85 -12.89 10.63
C ILE A 193 20.31 -12.44 10.56
N ARG A 194 20.58 -11.13 10.38
CA ARG A 194 21.95 -10.59 10.25
C ARG A 194 22.70 -10.59 11.57
N ASN A 195 22.03 -10.13 12.63
CA ASN A 195 22.67 -9.72 13.86
C ASN A 195 22.10 -10.40 15.12
N GLY A 196 20.99 -11.14 15.00
CA GLY A 196 20.29 -11.75 16.14
C GLY A 196 19.61 -10.74 17.07
N ARG A 197 19.58 -9.46 16.69
CA ARG A 197 19.04 -8.37 17.52
C ARG A 197 18.48 -7.23 16.66
N TYR A 198 17.54 -6.48 17.22
CA TYR A 198 16.97 -5.29 16.59
C TYR A 198 16.69 -4.19 17.63
N THR A 199 16.94 -2.94 17.26
CA THR A 199 16.56 -1.76 18.05
C THR A 199 15.40 -1.06 17.35
N CYS A 200 14.21 -1.11 17.96
CA CYS A 200 13.00 -0.55 17.37
C CYS A 200 12.86 0.94 17.71
N ALA A 201 12.48 1.73 16.72
CA ALA A 201 12.24 3.17 16.88
C ALA A 201 10.77 3.50 17.22
N VAL A 202 9.92 2.48 17.37
CA VAL A 202 8.50 2.60 17.74
C VAL A 202 8.30 2.00 19.14
N PRO A 203 7.46 2.57 20.01
CA PRO A 203 7.20 2.03 21.36
C PRO A 203 6.73 0.58 21.33
N HIS A 204 7.12 -0.16 22.35
CA HIS A 204 6.93 -1.60 22.45
C HIS A 204 5.47 -2.06 22.47
N ASP A 205 4.56 -1.21 22.95
CA ASP A 205 3.17 -1.49 23.25
C ASP A 205 2.16 -0.82 22.30
N VAL A 206 2.63 -0.10 21.29
CA VAL A 206 1.76 0.55 20.30
C VAL A 206 1.23 -0.48 19.31
N TYR A 207 -0.08 -0.71 19.34
CA TYR A 207 -0.76 -1.53 18.34
C TYR A 207 -0.83 -0.81 17.00
N MET A 208 -0.58 -1.53 15.93
CA MET A 208 -0.79 -1.07 14.55
C MET A 208 -1.38 -2.20 13.72
N ASP A 209 -2.38 -1.86 12.91
CA ASP A 209 -2.94 -2.80 11.95
C ASP A 209 -1.97 -3.00 10.79
N MET A 210 -1.78 -4.26 10.38
CA MET A 210 -0.80 -4.69 9.38
C MET A 210 -1.42 -5.65 8.38
N ILE A 211 -0.85 -5.69 7.18
CA ILE A 211 -1.19 -6.65 6.14
C ILE A 211 0.08 -7.18 5.49
N TYR A 212 0.14 -8.48 5.22
CA TYR A 212 1.22 -9.07 4.45
C TYR A 212 1.02 -8.82 2.95
N MET A 213 2.10 -8.56 2.20
CA MET A 213 2.03 -8.19 0.79
C MET A 213 1.20 -9.15 -0.08
N PRO A 214 1.28 -10.48 0.06
CA PRO A 214 0.42 -11.38 -0.72
C PRO A 214 -1.07 -11.12 -0.52
N ASP A 215 -1.52 -10.83 0.70
CA ASP A 215 -2.90 -10.44 0.98
C ASP A 215 -3.22 -9.04 0.43
N ALA A 216 -2.29 -8.09 0.52
CA ALA A 216 -2.46 -6.77 -0.05
C ALA A 216 -2.65 -6.81 -1.58
N LEU A 217 -1.84 -7.58 -2.29
CA LEU A 217 -1.96 -7.74 -3.75
C LEU A 217 -3.27 -8.43 -4.15
N ARG A 218 -3.64 -9.49 -3.41
CA ARG A 218 -4.89 -10.21 -3.63
C ARG A 218 -6.10 -9.29 -3.40
N SER A 219 -6.10 -8.50 -2.32
CA SER A 219 -7.19 -7.57 -2.02
C SER A 219 -7.43 -6.55 -3.14
N ILE A 220 -6.36 -6.06 -3.78
CA ILE A 220 -6.46 -5.16 -4.93
C ILE A 220 -7.19 -5.84 -6.08
N VAL A 221 -6.79 -7.05 -6.44
CA VAL A 221 -7.39 -7.78 -7.57
C VAL A 221 -8.84 -8.15 -7.27
N GLU A 222 -9.13 -8.69 -6.08
CA GLU A 222 -10.48 -9.06 -5.66
C GLU A 222 -11.43 -7.86 -5.67
N LEU A 223 -10.98 -6.70 -5.14
CA LEU A 223 -11.78 -5.49 -5.21
C LEU A 223 -12.02 -5.04 -6.65
N MET A 224 -11.00 -5.04 -7.49
CA MET A 224 -11.13 -4.59 -8.89
C MET A 224 -11.96 -5.53 -9.76
N GLU A 225 -12.04 -6.81 -9.43
CA GLU A 225 -12.91 -7.79 -10.12
C GLU A 225 -14.31 -7.92 -9.49
N ALA A 226 -14.54 -7.29 -8.33
CA ALA A 226 -15.84 -7.32 -7.67
C ALA A 226 -16.92 -6.66 -8.52
N ASP A 227 -18.16 -7.18 -8.40
CA ASP A 227 -19.34 -6.62 -9.05
C ASP A 227 -19.57 -5.17 -8.58
N PRO A 228 -19.47 -4.17 -9.47
CA PRO A 228 -19.61 -2.76 -9.10
C PRO A 228 -20.99 -2.43 -8.53
N SER A 229 -22.02 -3.21 -8.82
CA SER A 229 -23.37 -2.98 -8.29
C SER A 229 -23.51 -3.31 -6.81
N LYS A 230 -22.58 -4.09 -6.25
CA LYS A 230 -22.54 -4.48 -4.84
C LYS A 230 -21.71 -3.54 -3.98
N LEU A 231 -20.86 -2.71 -4.60
CA LEU A 231 -19.95 -1.81 -3.88
C LEU A 231 -20.67 -0.54 -3.44
N LYS A 232 -21.04 -0.47 -2.16
CA LYS A 232 -21.61 0.74 -1.53
C LYS A 232 -20.49 1.72 -1.17
N HIS A 233 -19.39 1.20 -0.60
CA HIS A 233 -18.23 1.97 -0.15
C HIS A 233 -17.09 1.97 -1.17
N ARG A 234 -17.39 1.90 -2.44
CA ARG A 234 -16.52 1.92 -3.64
C ARG A 234 -15.07 2.36 -3.42
N ASN A 235 -14.90 3.50 -2.81
CA ASN A 235 -13.61 4.08 -2.50
C ASN A 235 -13.29 3.86 -1.02
N SER A 236 -12.03 3.40 -0.81
CA SER A 236 -11.42 3.40 0.51
C SER A 236 -12.01 2.40 1.49
N PHE A 237 -12.22 1.17 1.04
CA PHE A 237 -12.55 0.08 1.95
C PHE A 237 -11.48 -0.10 3.03
N ASN A 238 -11.90 -0.18 4.28
CA ASN A 238 -11.05 -0.70 5.33
C ASN A 238 -10.73 -2.17 5.03
N VAL A 239 -9.45 -2.53 5.09
CA VAL A 239 -8.98 -3.91 4.96
C VAL A 239 -8.07 -4.21 6.14
N ALA A 240 -8.43 -5.17 6.95
CA ALA A 240 -7.67 -5.62 8.09
C ALA A 240 -7.12 -7.03 7.86
N SER A 241 -5.97 -7.35 8.44
CA SER A 241 -5.38 -8.68 8.43
C SER A 241 -4.89 -9.07 9.82
N MET A 242 -3.97 -8.33 10.40
CA MET A 242 -3.42 -8.62 11.73
C MET A 242 -3.06 -7.32 12.45
N SER A 243 -3.37 -7.24 13.73
CA SER A 243 -2.98 -6.12 14.59
C SER A 243 -2.03 -6.60 15.68
N PHE A 244 -0.87 -5.96 15.80
CA PHE A 244 0.13 -6.35 16.80
C PHE A 244 1.04 -5.19 17.18
N THR A 245 1.74 -5.36 18.31
CA THR A 245 2.78 -4.46 18.80
C THR A 245 4.17 -4.95 18.40
N PRO A 246 5.22 -4.11 18.47
CA PRO A 246 6.60 -4.57 18.30
C PRO A 246 6.97 -5.73 19.22
N ASP A 247 6.51 -5.73 20.48
CA ASP A 247 6.77 -6.83 21.43
C ASP A 247 6.10 -8.14 21.02
N ILE A 248 4.86 -8.09 20.51
CA ILE A 248 4.16 -9.28 20.01
C ILE A 248 4.92 -9.87 18.81
N LEU A 249 5.38 -9.03 17.89
CA LEU A 249 6.15 -9.47 16.73
C LEU A 249 7.50 -10.07 17.15
N ALA A 250 8.21 -9.44 18.09
CA ALA A 250 9.46 -9.96 18.63
C ALA A 250 9.26 -11.32 19.33
N ALA A 251 8.16 -11.47 20.06
CA ALA A 251 7.81 -12.75 20.70
C ALA A 251 7.53 -13.84 19.65
N GLU A 252 6.89 -13.48 18.54
CA GLU A 252 6.65 -14.41 17.44
C GLU A 252 7.96 -14.88 16.77
N ILE A 253 8.90 -13.95 16.55
CA ILE A 253 10.24 -14.26 16.01
C ILE A 253 11.01 -15.18 16.99
N ARG A 254 10.93 -14.94 18.30
CA ARG A 254 11.61 -15.78 19.31
C ARG A 254 11.15 -17.24 19.31
N LYS A 255 9.95 -17.54 18.85
CA LYS A 255 9.51 -18.94 18.70
C LYS A 255 10.36 -19.72 17.69
N ARG A 256 10.98 -19.04 16.70
CA ARG A 256 11.87 -19.62 15.66
C ARG A 256 13.34 -19.31 15.93
N MET A 257 13.61 -18.18 16.57
CA MET A 257 14.95 -17.71 16.91
C MET A 257 15.02 -17.36 18.41
N PRO A 258 15.15 -18.36 19.30
CA PRO A 258 15.03 -18.15 20.76
C PRO A 258 16.00 -17.12 21.36
N ASN A 259 17.14 -16.89 20.71
CA ASN A 259 18.17 -15.95 21.15
C ASN A 259 17.99 -14.54 20.57
N PHE A 260 16.86 -14.25 19.88
CA PHE A 260 16.63 -12.94 19.30
C PHE A 260 16.41 -11.88 20.41
N GLU A 261 17.22 -10.83 20.36
CA GLU A 261 17.16 -9.71 21.30
C GLU A 261 16.45 -8.48 20.69
N MET A 262 15.57 -7.88 21.49
CA MET A 262 14.85 -6.66 21.12
C MET A 262 15.19 -5.54 22.11
N SER A 263 15.53 -4.36 21.61
CA SER A 263 15.70 -3.12 22.36
C SER A 263 14.94 -1.98 21.70
N TYR A 264 14.87 -0.83 22.38
CA TYR A 264 14.09 0.31 21.92
C TYR A 264 14.91 1.61 22.02
N ASP A 265 14.88 2.40 20.94
CA ASP A 265 15.38 3.78 20.86
C ASP A 265 14.32 4.60 20.10
N ILE A 266 13.41 5.19 20.86
CA ILE A 266 12.16 5.73 20.34
C ILE A 266 12.39 7.02 19.57
N ASP A 267 11.98 7.03 18.29
CA ASP A 267 11.88 8.24 17.48
C ASP A 267 10.56 8.97 17.80
N PRO A 268 10.59 10.19 18.37
CA PRO A 268 9.38 10.92 18.75
C PRO A 268 8.43 11.20 17.58
N ILE A 269 8.94 11.32 16.35
CA ILE A 269 8.12 11.54 15.15
C ILE A 269 7.37 10.25 14.81
N LYS A 270 8.07 9.11 14.78
CA LYS A 270 7.45 7.80 14.51
C LYS A 270 6.44 7.44 15.59
N GLU A 271 6.75 7.70 16.87
CA GLU A 271 5.83 7.50 17.99
C GLU A 271 4.55 8.34 17.83
N SER A 272 4.69 9.64 17.55
CA SER A 272 3.54 10.52 17.35
C SER A 272 2.65 10.06 16.20
N ILE A 273 3.24 9.63 15.10
CA ILE A 273 2.50 9.12 13.94
C ILE A 273 1.80 7.80 14.30
N ALA A 274 2.50 6.83 14.88
CA ALA A 274 1.95 5.54 15.28
C ALA A 274 0.78 5.71 16.27
N ASN A 275 0.94 6.60 17.25
CA ASN A 275 -0.10 6.92 18.22
C ASN A 275 -1.31 7.67 17.62
N SER A 276 -1.21 8.23 16.42
CA SER A 276 -2.33 8.89 15.74
C SER A 276 -3.19 7.95 14.90
N TRP A 277 -2.72 6.74 14.63
CA TRP A 277 -3.39 5.76 13.76
C TRP A 277 -4.28 4.79 14.55
N PRO A 278 -5.25 4.15 13.89
CA PRO A 278 -6.00 3.03 14.42
C PRO A 278 -5.12 1.87 14.87
N ASN A 279 -5.55 1.24 15.97
CA ASN A 279 -4.97 -0.04 16.39
C ASN A 279 -5.44 -1.18 15.48
N GLN A 280 -6.71 -1.12 15.06
CA GLN A 280 -7.36 -2.12 14.21
C GLN A 280 -8.50 -1.48 13.42
N LEU A 281 -8.62 -1.86 12.15
CA LEU A 281 -9.71 -1.45 11.27
C LEU A 281 -10.86 -2.46 11.34
N ASP A 282 -12.10 -1.97 11.30
CA ASP A 282 -13.27 -2.79 11.02
C ASP A 282 -13.39 -2.96 9.50
N ASP A 283 -13.19 -4.18 9.02
CA ASP A 283 -13.25 -4.56 7.60
C ASP A 283 -14.56 -5.27 7.22
N SER A 284 -15.60 -5.17 8.05
CA SER A 284 -16.90 -5.82 7.81
C SER A 284 -17.50 -5.44 6.46
N CYS A 285 -17.42 -4.17 6.04
CA CYS A 285 -17.90 -3.73 4.74
C CYS A 285 -17.17 -4.41 3.58
N ALA A 286 -15.86 -4.59 3.67
CA ALA A 286 -15.08 -5.31 2.65
C ALA A 286 -15.50 -6.80 2.58
N ARG A 287 -15.73 -7.42 3.73
CA ARG A 287 -16.21 -8.82 3.82
C ARG A 287 -17.59 -9.00 3.22
N GLU A 288 -18.50 -8.07 3.48
CA GLU A 288 -19.89 -8.14 3.01
C GLU A 288 -20.03 -7.79 1.52
N GLU A 289 -19.32 -6.77 1.04
CA GLU A 289 -19.55 -6.22 -0.29
C GLU A 289 -18.76 -6.93 -1.39
N TRP A 290 -17.56 -7.45 -1.08
CA TRP A 290 -16.74 -8.14 -2.07
C TRP A 290 -16.01 -9.39 -1.56
N GLY A 291 -16.34 -9.85 -0.35
CA GLY A 291 -15.92 -11.16 0.14
C GLY A 291 -14.51 -11.22 0.68
N TRP A 292 -13.92 -10.10 1.07
CA TRP A 292 -12.57 -10.03 1.65
C TRP A 292 -12.39 -11.01 2.80
N LYS A 293 -11.26 -11.70 2.82
CA LYS A 293 -10.79 -12.51 3.95
C LYS A 293 -9.27 -12.57 3.93
N PRO A 294 -8.57 -12.18 5.00
CA PRO A 294 -7.13 -12.37 5.09
C PRO A 294 -6.79 -13.86 5.08
N GLN A 295 -5.67 -14.21 4.46
CA GLN A 295 -5.15 -15.59 4.40
C GLN A 295 -3.90 -15.78 5.26
N TRP A 296 -3.29 -14.67 5.69
CA TRP A 296 -2.07 -14.68 6.47
C TRP A 296 -2.33 -14.19 7.89
N ASP A 297 -1.75 -14.88 8.86
CA ASP A 297 -1.64 -14.46 10.24
C ASP A 297 -0.17 -14.15 10.60
N ILE A 298 0.05 -13.64 11.81
CA ILE A 298 1.39 -13.26 12.27
C ILE A 298 2.36 -14.46 12.28
N SER A 299 1.87 -15.68 12.51
CA SER A 299 2.70 -16.88 12.59
C SER A 299 3.17 -17.31 11.20
N SER A 300 2.23 -17.49 10.28
CA SER A 300 2.53 -17.87 8.88
C SER A 300 3.35 -16.81 8.15
N MET A 301 3.04 -15.52 8.38
CA MET A 301 3.85 -14.42 7.87
C MET A 301 5.28 -14.47 8.42
N THR A 302 5.46 -14.71 9.71
CA THR A 302 6.80 -14.78 10.31
C THR A 302 7.62 -15.92 9.74
N ASP A 303 7.02 -17.09 9.52
CA ASP A 303 7.70 -18.22 8.88
C ASP A 303 8.19 -17.86 7.47
N ASP A 304 7.33 -17.27 6.66
CA ASP A 304 7.66 -16.90 5.27
C ASP A 304 8.69 -15.75 5.22
N MET A 305 8.53 -14.71 6.08
CA MET A 305 9.49 -13.61 6.18
C MET A 305 10.89 -14.08 6.54
N LEU A 306 11.03 -14.94 7.56
CA LEU A 306 12.33 -15.47 7.97
C LEU A 306 12.97 -16.31 6.86
N ALA A 307 12.20 -17.18 6.20
CA ALA A 307 12.70 -18.03 5.12
C ALA A 307 13.12 -17.21 3.89
N ALA A 308 12.28 -16.28 3.45
CA ALA A 308 12.52 -15.46 2.25
C ALA A 308 13.69 -14.49 2.45
N VAL A 309 13.75 -13.81 3.61
CA VAL A 309 14.82 -12.85 3.93
C VAL A 309 16.17 -13.59 4.10
N ALA A 310 16.20 -14.77 4.74
CA ALA A 310 17.41 -15.57 4.83
C ALA A 310 17.96 -15.94 3.45
N LYS A 311 17.10 -16.45 2.56
CA LYS A 311 17.48 -16.78 1.18
C LYS A 311 18.02 -15.57 0.41
N LYS A 312 17.39 -14.41 0.57
CA LYS A 312 17.82 -13.16 -0.08
C LYS A 312 19.21 -12.73 0.40
N LEU A 313 19.43 -12.72 1.72
CA LEU A 313 20.72 -12.36 2.30
C LEU A 313 21.85 -13.34 1.95
N GLU A 314 21.54 -14.61 1.76
CA GLU A 314 22.50 -15.60 1.25
C GLU A 314 22.87 -15.34 -0.21
N ALA A 315 21.92 -14.93 -1.04
CA ALA A 315 22.17 -14.59 -2.44
C ALA A 315 23.01 -13.31 -2.60
N GLU A 316 22.85 -12.33 -1.70
CA GLU A 316 23.64 -11.09 -1.69
C GLU A 316 25.12 -11.28 -1.27
N LYS A 317 25.46 -12.44 -0.63
CA LYS A 317 26.84 -12.78 -0.24
C LYS A 317 27.66 -13.49 -1.34
N LYS A 318 26.99 -13.88 -2.41
CA LYS A 318 27.61 -14.55 -3.58
C LYS A 318 27.90 -13.55 -4.69
#